data_9cbfa703ac499f789570b5a9fafaf6bd
#
_entry.id   9cbfa703ac499f789570b5a9fafaf6bd
#
_cell.length_a   1.000
_cell.length_b   1.000
_cell.length_c   1.000
_cell.angle_alpha   90.00
_cell.angle_beta   90.00
_cell.angle_gamma   90.00
#
_symmetry.space_group_name_H-M   'P 1'
#
loop_
_entity.id
_entity.type
_entity.pdbx_description
1 polymer ?
#
loop_
_entity_poly.entity_id
_entity_poly.type
_entity_poly.pdbx_seq_one_letter_code
_entity_poly.pdbx_strand_id
1 'polypeptide(L)'
;MPMSTIDSHVTHPWASTTAVVRAVFHGVILSLLCAISYWLITHLLSQAFSVSRDDDLLGGMWAVAATVFVYRYSYDSSIGAAVSRMWATSLSFGLCLIYLLFFPFSLAGMVSLIGIGAVTMSLLDRPDEIVTTGITTAVVMVVAGLSPHPAWRQPILRLIDTIVGVGVGVAGVWITLKARSSVPDKLKNEPNKHV
;
A
#
# COMPACT_ATOMS: atom_id res chain seq x y z
N MET A 1 -49.21 -11.13 31.58
CA MET A 1 -47.80 -10.91 31.23
C MET A 1 -47.78 -10.00 29.99
N PRO A 2 -47.37 -8.74 30.07
CA PRO A 2 -47.25 -7.89 28.90
C PRO A 2 -45.89 -8.10 28.26
N MET A 3 -45.91 -8.40 26.99
CA MET A 3 -44.76 -8.54 26.10
C MET A 3 -44.20 -7.16 25.85
N SER A 4 -43.02 -6.85 26.41
CA SER A 4 -42.30 -5.61 26.17
C SER A 4 -41.71 -5.62 24.76
N THR A 5 -42.22 -4.77 23.90
CA THR A 5 -41.63 -4.40 22.63
C THR A 5 -40.27 -3.76 22.85
N ILE A 6 -39.22 -4.51 22.50
CA ILE A 6 -37.85 -3.96 22.41
C ILE A 6 -37.75 -3.22 21.08
N ASP A 7 -38.07 -1.91 21.08
CA ASP A 7 -37.70 -1.00 20.04
C ASP A 7 -36.17 -0.77 20.08
N SER A 8 -35.42 -1.63 19.44
CA SER A 8 -34.02 -1.38 19.15
C SER A 8 -33.88 -0.46 17.93
N HIS A 9 -34.00 0.85 18.16
CA HIS A 9 -33.44 1.83 17.21
C HIS A 9 -31.92 1.67 17.20
N VAL A 10 -31.43 0.76 16.37
CA VAL A 10 -30.03 0.71 15.99
C VAL A 10 -29.76 1.94 15.14
N THR A 11 -29.42 3.04 15.78
CA THR A 11 -28.88 4.22 15.10
C THR A 11 -27.47 3.84 14.61
N HIS A 12 -27.37 3.56 13.32
CA HIS A 12 -26.08 3.28 12.69
C HIS A 12 -25.17 4.50 12.80
N PRO A 13 -23.99 4.42 13.44
CA PRO A 13 -23.12 5.56 13.74
C PRO A 13 -22.49 6.25 12.52
N TRP A 14 -22.67 5.68 11.31
CA TRP A 14 -22.16 6.25 10.05
C TRP A 14 -23.09 7.29 9.39
N ALA A 15 -24.25 7.57 9.99
CA ALA A 15 -25.19 8.57 9.47
C ALA A 15 -24.89 10.02 9.92
N SER A 16 -23.84 10.27 10.73
CA SER A 16 -23.50 11.65 11.10
C SER A 16 -22.79 12.37 9.93
N THR A 17 -23.27 13.56 9.57
CA THR A 17 -22.68 14.41 8.53
C THR A 17 -21.17 14.58 8.69
N THR A 18 -20.70 14.67 9.94
CA THR A 18 -19.27 14.78 10.27
C THR A 18 -18.46 13.53 9.91
N ALA A 19 -19.04 12.33 10.06
CA ALA A 19 -18.38 11.08 9.66
C ALA A 19 -18.26 11.00 8.13
N VAL A 20 -19.30 11.37 7.41
CA VAL A 20 -19.29 11.40 5.93
C VAL A 20 -18.27 12.39 5.42
N VAL A 21 -18.24 13.62 5.92
CA VAL A 21 -17.25 14.64 5.51
C VAL A 21 -15.82 14.16 5.77
N ARG A 22 -15.58 13.52 6.91
CA ARG A 22 -14.26 12.96 7.23
C ARG A 22 -13.87 11.85 6.26
N ALA A 23 -14.79 10.94 5.96
CA ALA A 23 -14.55 9.84 5.02
C ALA A 23 -14.23 10.37 3.61
N VAL A 24 -15.00 11.34 3.12
CA VAL A 24 -14.76 11.99 1.82
C VAL A 24 -13.40 12.68 1.80
N PHE A 25 -13.04 13.42 2.85
CA PHE A 25 -11.74 14.10 2.95
C PHE A 25 -10.57 13.10 2.87
N HIS A 26 -10.62 11.99 3.62
CA HIS A 26 -9.59 10.96 3.54
C HIS A 26 -9.54 10.28 2.17
N GLY A 27 -10.70 10.02 1.56
CA GLY A 27 -10.78 9.46 0.21
C GLY A 27 -10.13 10.36 -0.83
N VAL A 28 -10.39 11.67 -0.79
CA VAL A 28 -9.78 12.66 -1.69
C VAL A 28 -8.26 12.71 -1.51
N ILE A 29 -7.79 12.76 -0.27
CA ILE A 29 -6.34 12.78 0.00
C ILE A 29 -5.68 11.50 -0.54
N LEU A 30 -6.24 10.33 -0.23
CA LEU A 30 -5.69 9.07 -0.73
C LEU A 30 -5.64 9.05 -2.27
N SER A 31 -6.71 9.52 -2.93
CA SER A 31 -6.75 9.60 -4.40
C SER A 31 -5.66 10.51 -4.96
N LEU A 32 -5.42 11.66 -4.34
CA LEU A 32 -4.34 12.58 -4.72
C LEU A 32 -2.96 11.95 -4.52
N LEU A 33 -2.73 11.28 -3.40
CA LEU A 33 -1.46 10.57 -3.15
C LEU A 33 -1.22 9.46 -4.16
N CYS A 34 -2.26 8.71 -4.52
CA CYS A 34 -2.18 7.69 -5.57
C CYS A 34 -1.85 8.31 -6.94
N ALA A 35 -2.47 9.44 -7.28
CA ALA A 35 -2.16 10.15 -8.52
C ALA A 35 -0.72 10.66 -8.55
N ILE A 36 -0.21 11.19 -7.43
CA ILE A 36 1.18 11.64 -7.28
C ILE A 36 2.14 10.44 -7.43
N SER A 37 1.90 9.32 -6.76
CA SER A 37 2.73 8.12 -6.86
C SER A 37 2.81 7.61 -8.29
N TYR A 38 1.67 7.52 -8.96
CA TYR A 38 1.58 7.09 -10.35
C TYR A 38 2.36 8.03 -11.28
N TRP A 39 2.13 9.34 -11.13
CA TRP A 39 2.80 10.36 -11.93
C TRP A 39 4.33 10.36 -11.73
N LEU A 40 4.78 10.19 -10.48
CA LEU A 40 6.20 10.13 -10.16
C LEU A 40 6.92 9.00 -10.91
N ILE A 41 6.32 7.81 -10.92
CA ILE A 41 6.89 6.66 -11.63
C ILE A 41 6.85 6.89 -13.12
N THR A 42 5.70 7.24 -13.68
CA THR A 42 5.49 7.28 -15.14
C THR A 42 6.15 8.46 -15.83
N HIS A 43 6.49 9.55 -15.12
CA HIS A 43 7.10 10.73 -15.73
C HIS A 43 8.51 11.04 -15.25
N LEU A 44 8.85 10.81 -13.98
CA LEU A 44 10.16 11.11 -13.44
C LEU A 44 11.11 9.92 -13.49
N LEU A 45 10.66 8.75 -13.06
CA LEU A 45 11.53 7.58 -13.00
C LEU A 45 11.59 6.83 -14.33
N SER A 46 10.55 6.91 -15.16
CA SER A 46 10.54 6.29 -16.47
C SER A 46 11.73 6.73 -17.33
N GLN A 47 12.10 8.00 -17.29
CA GLN A 47 13.25 8.54 -18.04
C GLN A 47 14.60 7.95 -17.59
N ALA A 48 14.70 7.48 -16.36
CA ALA A 48 15.94 6.98 -15.78
C ALA A 48 16.05 5.43 -15.78
N PHE A 49 14.93 4.72 -15.64
CA PHE A 49 14.94 3.29 -15.35
C PHE A 49 14.04 2.44 -16.23
N SER A 50 13.09 3.02 -16.97
CA SER A 50 12.17 2.22 -17.76
C SER A 50 12.77 1.78 -19.07
N VAL A 51 12.34 0.60 -19.49
CA VAL A 51 12.79 -0.04 -20.73
C VAL A 51 11.64 -0.15 -21.72
N SER A 52 10.40 -0.08 -21.23
CA SER A 52 9.19 -0.15 -22.05
C SER A 52 8.03 0.62 -21.40
N ARG A 53 7.06 1.02 -22.22
CA ARG A 53 5.84 1.68 -21.75
C ARG A 53 5.02 0.78 -20.81
N ASP A 54 5.05 -0.51 -21.02
CA ASP A 54 4.33 -1.48 -20.20
C ASP A 54 4.95 -1.57 -18.80
N ASP A 55 6.27 -1.47 -18.70
CA ASP A 55 6.98 -1.40 -17.41
C ASP A 55 6.61 -0.14 -16.64
N ASP A 56 6.42 1.01 -17.31
CA ASP A 56 6.04 2.27 -16.70
C ASP A 56 4.62 2.20 -16.10
N LEU A 57 3.67 1.67 -16.89
CA LEU A 57 2.28 1.52 -16.43
C LEU A 57 2.18 0.56 -15.25
N LEU A 58 2.91 -0.55 -15.33
CA LEU A 58 2.95 -1.55 -14.29
C LEU A 58 3.62 -1.01 -13.01
N GLY A 59 4.71 -0.24 -13.17
CA GLY A 59 5.39 0.46 -12.08
C GLY A 59 4.49 1.47 -11.39
N GLY A 60 3.81 2.30 -12.16
CA GLY A 60 2.84 3.26 -11.64
C GLY A 60 1.74 2.58 -10.82
N MET A 61 1.16 1.49 -11.34
CA MET A 61 0.17 0.69 -10.61
C MET A 61 0.76 0.12 -9.30
N TRP A 62 2.01 -0.35 -9.34
CA TRP A 62 2.66 -0.92 -8.17
C TRP A 62 2.92 0.11 -7.07
N ALA A 63 3.36 1.32 -7.45
CA ALA A 63 3.54 2.42 -6.53
C ALA A 63 2.22 2.88 -5.90
N VAL A 64 1.14 2.94 -6.68
CA VAL A 64 -0.22 3.21 -6.16
C VAL A 64 -0.62 2.16 -5.14
N ALA A 65 -0.45 0.87 -5.44
CA ALA A 65 -0.75 -0.20 -4.49
C ALA A 65 0.06 -0.05 -3.18
N ALA A 66 1.36 0.25 -3.27
CA ALA A 66 2.21 0.49 -2.11
C ALA A 66 1.73 1.70 -1.27
N THR A 67 1.31 2.80 -1.93
CA THR A 67 0.74 3.98 -1.27
C THR A 67 -0.54 3.64 -0.50
N VAL A 68 -1.46 2.89 -1.12
CA VAL A 68 -2.73 2.47 -0.48
C VAL A 68 -2.47 1.58 0.73
N PHE A 69 -1.52 0.64 0.64
CA PHE A 69 -1.19 -0.25 1.75
C PHE A 69 -0.62 0.49 2.96
N VAL A 70 0.11 1.57 2.73
CA VAL A 70 0.80 2.32 3.78
C VAL A 70 -0.06 3.43 4.37
N TYR A 71 -0.98 4.01 3.60
CA TYR A 71 -1.84 5.09 4.06
C TYR A 71 -2.78 4.62 5.18
N ARG A 72 -2.63 5.18 6.38
CA ARG A 72 -3.43 4.89 7.58
C ARG A 72 -3.87 6.20 8.23
N TYR A 73 -4.86 6.11 9.14
CA TYR A 73 -5.37 7.27 9.88
C TYR A 73 -4.38 7.86 10.91
N SER A 74 -3.36 7.11 11.30
CA SER A 74 -2.33 7.49 12.27
C SER A 74 -0.94 7.37 11.65
N TYR A 75 -0.04 8.27 12.03
CA TYR A 75 1.36 8.23 11.56
C TYR A 75 2.06 6.95 12.00
N ASP A 76 1.93 6.58 13.29
CA ASP A 76 2.58 5.38 13.82
C ASP A 76 2.11 4.10 13.12
N SER A 77 0.81 3.99 12.85
CA SER A 77 0.27 2.86 12.09
C SER A 77 0.70 2.88 10.62
N SER A 78 0.93 4.05 10.03
CA SER A 78 1.48 4.19 8.67
C SER A 78 2.94 3.81 8.61
N ILE A 79 3.75 4.19 9.59
CA ILE A 79 5.15 3.75 9.69
C ILE A 79 5.22 2.24 9.89
N GLY A 80 4.41 1.68 10.78
CA GLY A 80 4.31 0.22 10.96
C GLY A 80 3.98 -0.50 9.65
N ALA A 81 2.97 -0.01 8.92
CA ALA A 81 2.59 -0.56 7.60
C ALA A 81 3.70 -0.38 6.55
N ALA A 82 4.43 0.75 6.57
CA ALA A 82 5.55 0.99 5.67
C ALA A 82 6.70 -0.01 5.91
N VAL A 83 7.10 -0.18 7.17
CA VAL A 83 8.14 -1.13 7.56
C VAL A 83 7.74 -2.56 7.18
N SER A 84 6.51 -2.95 7.50
CA SER A 84 5.92 -4.23 7.15
C SER A 84 5.98 -4.48 5.62
N ARG A 85 5.49 -3.53 4.84
CA ARG A 85 5.51 -3.61 3.37
C ARG A 85 6.93 -3.72 2.81
N MET A 86 7.88 -2.95 3.37
CA MET A 86 9.28 -2.99 2.93
C MET A 86 9.92 -4.34 3.23
N TRP A 87 9.69 -4.94 4.40
CA TRP A 87 10.19 -6.27 4.74
C TRP A 87 9.65 -7.35 3.79
N ALA A 88 8.33 -7.39 3.60
CA ALA A 88 7.69 -8.36 2.71
C ALA A 88 8.19 -8.23 1.27
N THR A 89 8.29 -7.00 0.76
CA THR A 89 8.78 -6.73 -0.60
C THR A 89 10.26 -7.07 -0.75
N SER A 90 11.11 -6.70 0.23
CA SER A 90 12.54 -6.99 0.18
C SER A 90 12.83 -8.49 0.19
N LEU A 91 12.10 -9.26 1.00
CA LEU A 91 12.23 -10.71 1.00
C LEU A 91 11.81 -11.31 -0.34
N SER A 92 10.62 -10.95 -0.84
CA SER A 92 10.11 -11.42 -2.14
C SER A 92 11.05 -11.05 -3.28
N PHE A 93 11.54 -9.81 -3.26
CA PHE A 93 12.53 -9.31 -4.21
C PHE A 93 13.81 -10.17 -4.19
N GLY A 94 14.39 -10.38 -3.01
CA GLY A 94 15.62 -11.17 -2.88
C GLY A 94 15.45 -12.60 -3.37
N LEU A 95 14.35 -13.26 -3.01
CA LEU A 95 14.03 -14.61 -3.45
C LEU A 95 13.84 -14.69 -4.98
N CYS A 96 13.04 -13.77 -5.55
CA CYS A 96 12.80 -13.72 -6.99
C CYS A 96 14.07 -13.38 -7.76
N LEU A 97 14.88 -12.43 -7.29
CA LEU A 97 16.13 -12.03 -7.93
C LEU A 97 17.11 -13.21 -8.00
N ILE A 98 17.36 -13.87 -6.87
CA ILE A 98 18.26 -15.04 -6.82
C ILE A 98 17.77 -16.12 -7.77
N TYR A 99 16.48 -16.43 -7.78
CA TYR A 99 15.93 -17.43 -8.67
C TYR A 99 16.08 -17.05 -10.13
N LEU A 100 15.69 -15.83 -10.53
CA LEU A 100 15.67 -15.37 -11.92
C LEU A 100 17.08 -15.10 -12.50
N LEU A 101 18.11 -15.01 -11.66
CA LEU A 101 19.49 -14.96 -12.12
C LEU A 101 19.99 -16.32 -12.65
N PHE A 102 19.48 -17.42 -12.10
CA PHE A 102 19.93 -18.77 -12.44
C PHE A 102 18.93 -19.57 -13.27
N PHE A 103 17.64 -19.26 -13.14
CA PHE A 103 16.56 -20.02 -13.77
C PHE A 103 15.56 -19.09 -14.47
N PRO A 104 15.02 -19.51 -15.63
CA PRO A 104 13.91 -18.79 -16.26
C PRO A 104 12.63 -18.96 -15.42
N PHE A 105 11.63 -18.11 -15.72
CA PHE A 105 10.31 -18.24 -15.10
C PHE A 105 9.76 -19.65 -15.29
N SER A 106 9.26 -20.23 -14.20
CA SER A 106 8.48 -21.47 -14.23
C SER A 106 7.41 -21.45 -13.11
N LEU A 107 6.29 -22.09 -13.37
CA LEU A 107 5.22 -22.23 -12.38
C LEU A 107 5.72 -22.92 -11.11
N ALA A 108 6.49 -23.99 -11.26
CA ALA A 108 7.06 -24.73 -10.13
C ALA A 108 8.00 -23.82 -9.29
N GLY A 109 8.83 -23.02 -9.96
CA GLY A 109 9.69 -22.04 -9.28
C GLY A 109 8.88 -21.00 -8.50
N MET A 110 7.84 -20.44 -9.10
CA MET A 110 6.96 -19.47 -8.44
C MET A 110 6.32 -20.05 -7.17
N VAL A 111 5.71 -21.25 -7.27
CA VAL A 111 5.06 -21.91 -6.13
C VAL A 111 6.09 -22.23 -5.04
N SER A 112 7.28 -22.70 -5.41
CA SER A 112 8.35 -22.98 -4.44
C SER A 112 8.81 -21.72 -3.72
N LEU A 113 8.98 -20.60 -4.43
CA LEU A 113 9.39 -19.32 -3.84
C LEU A 113 8.31 -18.76 -2.89
N ILE A 114 7.03 -18.90 -3.23
CA ILE A 114 5.94 -18.52 -2.33
C ILE A 114 6.01 -19.36 -1.04
N GLY A 115 6.20 -20.67 -1.16
CA GLY A 115 6.35 -21.56 -0.01
C GLY A 115 7.56 -21.19 0.87
N ILE A 116 8.73 -20.97 0.25
CA ILE A 116 9.94 -20.53 0.96
C ILE A 116 9.70 -19.17 1.64
N GLY A 117 9.07 -18.23 0.96
CA GLY A 117 8.72 -16.91 1.52
C GLY A 117 7.80 -17.04 2.74
N ALA A 118 6.77 -17.88 2.66
CA ALA A 118 5.84 -18.12 3.76
C ALA A 118 6.54 -18.73 4.98
N VAL A 119 7.39 -19.74 4.77
CA VAL A 119 8.19 -20.35 5.85
C VAL A 119 9.13 -19.32 6.45
N THR A 120 9.83 -18.54 5.64
CA THR A 120 10.77 -17.51 6.11
C THR A 120 10.05 -16.46 6.96
N MET A 121 8.88 -15.94 6.52
CA MET A 121 8.11 -14.98 7.30
C MET A 121 7.60 -15.57 8.62
N SER A 122 7.19 -16.82 8.61
CA SER A 122 6.79 -17.53 9.84
C SER A 122 7.96 -17.67 10.83
N LEU A 123 9.16 -17.98 10.35
CA LEU A 123 10.36 -18.11 11.18
C LEU A 123 10.86 -16.77 11.71
N LEU A 124 10.55 -15.67 11.01
CA LEU A 124 10.86 -14.31 11.45
C LEU A 124 9.81 -13.74 12.42
N ASP A 125 8.85 -14.56 12.86
CA ASP A 125 7.73 -14.17 13.74
C ASP A 125 6.87 -13.04 13.13
N ARG A 126 6.67 -13.10 11.80
CA ARG A 126 5.86 -12.14 11.03
C ARG A 126 4.81 -12.82 10.14
N PRO A 127 3.90 -13.61 10.72
CA PRO A 127 2.91 -14.36 9.94
C PRO A 127 1.96 -13.45 9.15
N ASP A 128 1.70 -12.23 9.63
CA ASP A 128 0.84 -11.25 8.94
C ASP A 128 1.39 -10.82 7.57
N GLU A 129 2.70 -10.99 7.34
CA GLU A 129 3.37 -10.63 6.09
C GLU A 129 3.35 -11.76 5.04
N ILE A 130 2.92 -12.96 5.38
CA ILE A 130 2.90 -14.11 4.47
C ILE A 130 2.08 -13.80 3.22
N VAL A 131 0.90 -13.22 3.39
CA VAL A 131 0.00 -12.88 2.27
C VAL A 131 0.66 -11.86 1.36
N THR A 132 1.22 -10.79 1.93
CA THR A 132 1.91 -9.73 1.17
C THR A 132 3.12 -10.29 0.41
N THR A 133 3.95 -11.10 1.08
CA THR A 133 5.11 -11.78 0.48
C THR A 133 4.70 -12.69 -0.65
N GLY A 134 3.67 -13.51 -0.46
CA GLY A 134 3.16 -14.44 -1.47
C GLY A 134 2.62 -13.72 -2.71
N ILE A 135 1.79 -12.69 -2.52
CA ILE A 135 1.24 -11.90 -3.64
C ILE A 135 2.37 -11.20 -4.39
N THR A 136 3.31 -10.57 -3.67
CA THR A 136 4.44 -9.87 -4.29
C THR A 136 5.31 -10.83 -5.11
N THR A 137 5.64 -12.00 -4.55
CA THR A 137 6.40 -13.05 -5.26
C THR A 137 5.67 -13.52 -6.52
N ALA A 138 4.37 -13.81 -6.44
CA ALA A 138 3.58 -14.25 -7.58
C ALA A 138 3.58 -13.20 -8.70
N VAL A 139 3.29 -11.93 -8.37
CA VAL A 139 3.25 -10.86 -9.38
C VAL A 139 4.62 -10.63 -10.02
N VAL A 140 5.68 -10.55 -9.22
CA VAL A 140 7.06 -10.35 -9.74
C VAL A 140 7.45 -11.48 -10.69
N MET A 141 7.17 -12.73 -10.33
CA MET A 141 7.47 -13.89 -11.15
C MET A 141 6.67 -13.90 -12.46
N VAL A 142 5.36 -13.63 -12.40
CA VAL A 142 4.51 -13.59 -13.60
C VAL A 142 4.95 -12.48 -14.54
N VAL A 143 5.22 -11.28 -14.02
CA VAL A 143 5.70 -10.15 -14.84
C VAL A 143 7.05 -10.46 -15.46
N ALA A 144 7.96 -11.09 -14.71
CA ALA A 144 9.25 -11.54 -15.25
C ALA A 144 9.09 -12.56 -16.39
N GLY A 145 8.06 -13.41 -16.31
CA GLY A 145 7.74 -14.37 -17.37
C GLY A 145 7.12 -13.73 -18.62
N LEU A 146 6.45 -12.60 -18.49
CA LEU A 146 5.84 -11.86 -19.62
C LEU A 146 6.79 -10.86 -20.26
N SER A 147 7.85 -10.48 -19.57
CA SER A 147 8.76 -9.41 -20.00
C SER A 147 9.72 -9.91 -21.09
N PRO A 148 9.87 -9.21 -22.24
CA PRO A 148 10.84 -9.58 -23.27
C PRO A 148 12.28 -9.26 -22.87
N HIS A 149 12.51 -8.55 -21.77
CA HIS A 149 13.81 -8.14 -21.25
C HIS A 149 14.35 -9.15 -20.24
N PRO A 150 15.63 -9.03 -19.80
CA PRO A 150 16.16 -9.93 -18.78
C PRO A 150 15.26 -9.96 -17.54
N ALA A 151 14.72 -11.12 -17.22
CA ALA A 151 13.72 -11.34 -16.17
C ALA A 151 14.15 -10.82 -14.78
N TRP A 152 15.47 -10.83 -14.50
CA TRP A 152 16.02 -10.34 -13.22
C TRP A 152 15.86 -8.83 -12.98
N ARG A 153 15.53 -8.04 -14.02
CA ARG A 153 15.26 -6.60 -13.86
C ARG A 153 13.92 -6.34 -13.16
N GLN A 154 12.95 -7.23 -13.34
CA GLN A 154 11.60 -7.01 -12.80
C GLN A 154 11.57 -6.89 -11.26
N PRO A 155 12.26 -7.74 -10.48
CA PRO A 155 12.33 -7.53 -9.04
C PRO A 155 12.89 -6.16 -8.67
N ILE A 156 13.92 -5.66 -9.37
CA ILE A 156 14.54 -4.35 -9.08
C ILE A 156 13.54 -3.21 -9.32
N LEU A 157 12.86 -3.23 -10.46
CA LEU A 157 11.83 -2.23 -10.77
C LEU A 157 10.73 -2.23 -9.70
N ARG A 158 10.21 -3.40 -9.33
CA ARG A 158 9.16 -3.51 -8.30
C ARG A 158 9.61 -3.00 -6.92
N LEU A 159 10.89 -3.16 -6.57
CA LEU A 159 11.42 -2.59 -5.33
C LEU A 159 11.43 -1.06 -5.38
N ILE A 160 11.91 -0.48 -6.49
CA ILE A 160 11.93 0.98 -6.67
C ILE A 160 10.50 1.55 -6.59
N ASP A 161 9.56 0.95 -7.31
CA ASP A 161 8.15 1.35 -7.28
C ASP A 161 7.56 1.30 -5.87
N THR A 162 7.91 0.26 -5.10
CA THR A 162 7.48 0.13 -3.71
C THR A 162 8.07 1.23 -2.82
N ILE A 163 9.36 1.53 -2.96
CA ILE A 163 10.02 2.60 -2.18
C ILE A 163 9.33 3.95 -2.45
N VAL A 164 9.05 4.26 -3.71
CA VAL A 164 8.37 5.51 -4.09
C VAL A 164 6.96 5.55 -3.51
N GLY A 165 6.17 4.49 -3.69
CA GLY A 165 4.80 4.43 -3.18
C GLY A 165 4.72 4.51 -1.65
N VAL A 166 5.61 3.80 -0.94
CA VAL A 166 5.74 3.88 0.52
C VAL A 166 6.11 5.29 0.96
N GLY A 167 7.10 5.90 0.30
CA GLY A 167 7.54 7.27 0.61
C GLY A 167 6.41 8.30 0.46
N VAL A 168 5.67 8.24 -0.65
CA VAL A 168 4.50 9.12 -0.88
C VAL A 168 3.40 8.86 0.16
N GLY A 169 3.10 7.61 0.49
CA GLY A 169 2.09 7.26 1.50
C GLY A 169 2.42 7.83 2.88
N VAL A 170 3.64 7.62 3.37
CA VAL A 170 4.11 8.14 4.67
C VAL A 170 4.14 9.66 4.68
N ALA A 171 4.72 10.30 3.64
CA ALA A 171 4.78 11.75 3.52
C ALA A 171 3.38 12.38 3.51
N GLY A 172 2.43 11.76 2.80
CA GLY A 172 1.05 12.22 2.74
C GLY A 172 0.37 12.22 4.10
N VAL A 173 0.54 11.16 4.90
CA VAL A 173 0.00 11.09 6.27
C VAL A 173 0.66 12.16 7.14
N TRP A 174 1.97 12.33 7.08
CA TRP A 174 2.69 13.34 7.86
C TRP A 174 2.19 14.77 7.55
N ILE A 175 2.05 15.11 6.26
CA ILE A 175 1.55 16.43 5.82
C ILE A 175 0.11 16.63 6.32
N THR A 176 -0.75 15.63 6.19
CA THR A 176 -2.16 15.70 6.62
C THR A 176 -2.28 15.96 8.12
N LEU A 177 -1.48 15.27 8.93
CA LEU A 177 -1.47 15.44 10.37
C LEU A 177 -0.92 16.80 10.79
N LYS A 178 0.15 17.27 10.14
CA LYS A 178 0.73 18.58 10.39
C LYS A 178 -0.25 19.71 10.02
N ALA A 179 -0.93 19.61 8.88
CA ALA A 179 -1.97 20.56 8.49
C ALA A 179 -3.11 20.62 9.51
N ARG A 180 -3.47 19.47 10.09
CA ARG A 180 -4.53 19.36 11.11
C ARG A 180 -4.14 19.99 12.45
N SER A 181 -2.87 19.91 12.84
CA SER A 181 -2.34 20.54 14.06
C SER A 181 -2.17 22.04 13.92
N SER A 182 -2.10 22.57 12.69
CA SER A 182 -1.96 24.01 12.41
C SER A 182 -3.31 24.76 12.36
N VAL A 183 -4.45 24.05 12.46
CA VAL A 183 -5.77 24.71 12.55
C VAL A 183 -5.93 25.24 13.99
N PRO A 184 -6.09 26.59 14.19
CA PRO A 184 -6.19 27.17 15.51
C PRO A 184 -7.39 26.63 16.28
N ASP A 185 -7.21 26.37 17.58
CA ASP A 185 -8.22 25.86 18.54
C ASP A 185 -9.49 26.72 18.62
N LYS A 186 -9.50 27.91 18.03
CA LYS A 186 -10.66 28.83 18.02
C LYS A 186 -11.91 28.29 17.33
N LEU A 187 -11.75 27.34 16.38
CA LEU A 187 -12.89 26.70 15.71
C LEU A 187 -13.39 25.44 16.44
N LYS A 188 -12.70 25.00 17.48
CA LYS A 188 -13.05 23.80 18.24
C LYS A 188 -13.98 24.10 19.43
N ASN A 189 -14.08 25.39 19.84
CA ASN A 189 -14.80 25.85 21.02
C ASN A 189 -15.94 26.82 20.69
N GLU A 190 -16.65 26.65 19.58
CA GLU A 190 -17.99 27.26 19.53
C GLU A 190 -18.95 26.37 20.35
N PRO A 191 -19.38 26.86 21.53
CA PRO A 191 -20.45 26.19 22.25
C PRO A 191 -21.72 26.30 21.39
N ASN A 192 -22.36 25.17 21.15
CA ASN A 192 -23.63 25.04 20.46
C ASN A 192 -24.67 25.94 21.15
N LYS A 193 -24.75 27.22 20.79
CA LYS A 193 -25.78 28.16 21.21
C LYS A 193 -26.94 28.06 20.24
N HIS A 194 -27.69 26.99 20.34
CA HIS A 194 -29.09 26.97 19.92
C HIS A 194 -29.85 26.06 20.87
N VAL A 195 -30.43 26.71 21.87
CA VAL A 195 -31.63 26.28 22.61
C VAL A 195 -32.82 26.67 21.77
#